data_0955f032b396806ce02a25a5141b337c
#
_entry.id   0955f032b396806ce02a25a5141b337c
#
_cell.length_a   1.000
_cell.length_b   1.000
_cell.length_c   1.000
_cell.angle_alpha   90.00
_cell.angle_beta   90.00
_cell.angle_gamma   90.00
#
_symmetry.space_group_name_H-M   'P 1'
#
loop_
_entity.id
_entity.type
_entity.pdbx_description
1 polymer ?
#
loop_
_entity_poly.entity_id
_entity_poly.type
_entity_poly.pdbx_seq_one_letter_code
_entity_poly.pdbx_strand_id
1 'polypeptide(L)'
;MSSLDDPRIAGVLERLHRAARRDWLFFARHVPLMARLILSKNTAPSAEQATLLKDVYIPISRAQGRFLYLVARSIGARRLVEFGTSFGVSTIYAAAAARDNGGRVIGSELEPGKQQAATANLADAGLAEFAEVRLGDAMQTLQDIPAPIDLVLLDGWKELYLPVLQMLEPKLRPGAVVLADNIKTFRRALAGYVDYVQCGRNGFASVTLPLKDGFEYSVRLAGAS
;
A
#
# COMPACT_ATOMS: atom_id res chain seq x y z
N MET A 1 -8.46 -22.46 -8.00
CA MET A 1 -7.17 -22.06 -8.60
C MET A 1 -6.87 -20.64 -8.10
N SER A 2 -5.67 -20.33 -7.67
CA SER A 2 -5.30 -19.00 -7.19
C SER A 2 -5.13 -18.04 -8.37
N SER A 3 -5.67 -16.82 -8.26
CA SER A 3 -5.43 -15.78 -9.29
C SER A 3 -3.95 -15.45 -9.48
N LEU A 4 -3.09 -15.67 -8.48
CA LEU A 4 -1.64 -15.47 -8.64
C LEU A 4 -0.98 -16.50 -9.57
N ASP A 5 -1.66 -17.61 -9.88
CA ASP A 5 -1.20 -18.63 -10.82
C ASP A 5 -1.63 -18.32 -12.27
N ASP A 6 -2.41 -17.25 -12.48
CA ASP A 6 -2.79 -16.77 -13.81
C ASP A 6 -1.54 -16.24 -14.54
N PRO A 7 -1.20 -16.81 -15.73
CA PRO A 7 0.01 -16.39 -16.47
C PRO A 7 0.06 -14.90 -16.82
N ARG A 8 -1.09 -14.26 -17.01
CA ARG A 8 -1.17 -12.81 -17.30
C ARG A 8 -0.73 -12.01 -16.07
N ILE A 9 -1.25 -12.33 -14.90
CA ILE A 9 -0.87 -11.68 -13.63
C ILE A 9 0.60 -11.91 -13.33
N ALA A 10 1.05 -13.17 -13.42
CA ALA A 10 2.45 -13.52 -13.18
C ALA A 10 3.41 -12.80 -14.14
N GLY A 11 3.06 -12.71 -15.41
CA GLY A 11 3.84 -12.01 -16.44
C GLY A 11 3.97 -10.51 -16.17
N VAL A 12 2.87 -9.85 -15.81
CA VAL A 12 2.88 -8.41 -15.48
C VAL A 12 3.70 -8.16 -14.21
N LEU A 13 3.50 -8.94 -13.14
CA LEU A 13 4.29 -8.82 -11.91
C LEU A 13 5.79 -9.03 -12.17
N GLU A 14 6.16 -10.02 -13.01
CA GLU A 14 7.56 -10.26 -13.38
C GLU A 14 8.15 -9.04 -14.11
N ARG A 15 7.43 -8.49 -15.08
CA ARG A 15 7.83 -7.29 -15.83
C ARG A 15 8.08 -6.11 -14.90
N LEU A 16 7.14 -5.83 -13.98
CA LEU A 16 7.22 -4.70 -13.06
C LEU A 16 8.36 -4.86 -12.05
N HIS A 17 8.49 -6.03 -11.43
CA HIS A 17 9.62 -6.30 -10.53
C HIS A 17 10.99 -6.25 -11.24
N ARG A 18 11.06 -6.62 -12.52
CA ARG A 18 12.28 -6.48 -13.32
C ARG A 18 12.59 -5.03 -13.62
N ALA A 19 11.58 -4.23 -13.98
CA ALA A 19 11.74 -2.79 -14.20
C ALA A 19 12.25 -2.08 -12.94
N ALA A 20 11.69 -2.39 -11.78
CA ALA A 20 12.09 -1.85 -10.48
C ALA A 20 13.55 -2.17 -10.08
N ARG A 21 14.18 -3.19 -10.67
CA ARG A 21 15.61 -3.44 -10.45
C ARG A 21 16.51 -2.26 -10.90
N ARG A 22 16.01 -1.40 -11.78
CA ARG A 22 16.76 -0.21 -12.23
C ARG A 22 16.76 0.93 -11.21
N ASP A 23 15.85 0.88 -10.23
CA ASP A 23 15.76 1.90 -9.17
C ASP A 23 17.06 2.00 -8.35
N TRP A 24 17.86 0.91 -8.27
CA TRP A 24 19.15 0.95 -7.59
C TRP A 24 20.11 2.02 -8.18
N LEU A 25 20.04 2.25 -9.50
CA LEU A 25 20.84 3.28 -10.16
C LEU A 25 20.41 4.69 -9.70
N PHE A 26 19.10 4.89 -9.52
CA PHE A 26 18.57 6.12 -8.97
C PHE A 26 19.05 6.32 -7.53
N PHE A 27 18.89 5.31 -6.68
CA PHE A 27 19.31 5.38 -5.27
C PHE A 27 20.81 5.59 -5.13
N ALA A 28 21.63 4.92 -5.93
CA ALA A 28 23.09 5.10 -5.92
C ALA A 28 23.50 6.54 -6.27
N ARG A 29 22.73 7.22 -7.15
CA ARG A 29 23.01 8.62 -7.55
C ARG A 29 22.46 9.65 -6.56
N HIS A 30 21.47 9.28 -5.74
CA HIS A 30 20.75 10.20 -4.86
C HIS A 30 20.88 9.82 -3.37
N VAL A 31 22.01 9.22 -2.98
CA VAL A 31 22.28 8.81 -1.59
C VAL A 31 22.03 9.93 -0.55
N PRO A 32 22.48 11.19 -0.76
CA PRO A 32 22.23 12.24 0.23
C PRO A 32 20.73 12.56 0.40
N LEU A 33 19.96 12.55 -0.70
CA LEU A 33 18.51 12.74 -0.66
C LEU A 33 17.84 11.62 0.14
N MET A 34 18.19 10.37 -0.16
CA MET A 34 17.62 9.21 0.52
C MET A 34 17.95 9.20 2.02
N ALA A 35 19.20 9.52 2.38
CA ALA A 35 19.60 9.64 3.78
C ALA A 35 18.79 10.73 4.50
N ARG A 36 18.57 11.88 3.86
CA ARG A 36 17.75 12.95 4.40
C ARG A 36 16.29 12.50 4.62
N LEU A 37 15.66 11.84 3.64
CA LEU A 37 14.30 11.33 3.76
C LEU A 37 14.18 10.29 4.89
N ILE A 38 15.10 9.34 4.98
CA ILE A 38 15.10 8.28 6.01
C ILE A 38 15.29 8.87 7.42
N LEU A 39 16.12 9.88 7.56
CA LEU A 39 16.41 10.51 8.86
C LEU A 39 15.37 11.57 9.25
N SER A 40 14.57 12.05 8.33
CA SER A 40 13.55 13.07 8.57
C SER A 40 12.35 12.49 9.33
N LYS A 41 11.70 13.35 10.13
CA LYS A 41 10.34 13.08 10.65
C LYS A 41 9.26 13.44 9.64
N ASN A 42 9.57 14.33 8.70
CA ASN A 42 8.67 14.73 7.63
C ASN A 42 9.27 14.26 6.30
N THR A 43 8.59 13.37 5.63
CA THR A 43 8.97 12.79 4.34
C THR A 43 8.17 13.39 3.18
N ALA A 44 7.25 14.33 3.47
CA ALA A 44 6.48 15.03 2.42
C ALA A 44 7.47 15.64 1.42
N PRO A 45 7.38 15.27 0.14
CA PRO A 45 8.32 15.77 -0.85
C PRO A 45 8.03 17.25 -1.13
N SER A 46 9.09 18.02 -1.35
CA SER A 46 8.93 19.22 -2.15
C SER A 46 8.44 18.85 -3.57
N ALA A 47 7.87 19.80 -4.30
CA ALA A 47 7.47 19.57 -5.70
C ALA A 47 8.63 19.02 -6.57
N GLU A 48 9.87 19.46 -6.30
CA GLU A 48 11.07 18.92 -6.93
C GLU A 48 11.31 17.44 -6.59
N GLN A 49 11.16 17.06 -5.33
CA GLN A 49 11.35 15.68 -4.88
C GLN A 49 10.27 14.75 -5.43
N ALA A 50 9.02 15.20 -5.49
CA ALA A 50 7.94 14.47 -6.12
C ALA A 50 8.23 14.24 -7.61
N THR A 51 8.70 15.27 -8.32
CA THR A 51 9.11 15.18 -9.73
C THR A 51 10.28 14.22 -9.91
N LEU A 52 11.26 14.24 -9.00
CA LEU A 52 12.43 13.36 -9.05
C LEU A 52 12.05 11.88 -8.86
N LEU A 53 11.05 11.60 -8.04
CA LEU A 53 10.60 10.24 -7.72
C LEU A 53 9.50 9.71 -8.66
N LYS A 54 9.05 10.50 -9.64
CA LYS A 54 7.93 10.12 -10.54
C LYS A 54 8.18 8.83 -11.32
N ASP A 55 9.43 8.55 -11.72
CA ASP A 55 9.79 7.39 -12.51
C ASP A 55 10.35 6.23 -11.66
N VAL A 56 10.41 6.39 -10.33
CA VAL A 56 10.96 5.39 -9.41
C VAL A 56 9.84 4.47 -8.91
N TYR A 57 10.04 3.16 -9.06
CA TYR A 57 9.00 2.15 -8.75
C TYR A 57 8.80 1.95 -7.25
N ILE A 58 9.88 1.72 -6.50
CA ILE A 58 9.89 1.39 -5.06
C ILE A 58 8.77 0.39 -4.69
N PRO A 59 8.66 -0.77 -5.35
CA PRO A 59 7.55 -1.67 -5.10
C PRO A 59 7.75 -2.46 -3.81
N ILE A 60 6.66 -2.93 -3.24
CA ILE A 60 6.73 -4.00 -2.24
C ILE A 60 7.47 -5.22 -2.81
N SER A 61 8.10 -5.99 -1.96
CA SER A 61 8.77 -7.24 -2.36
C SER A 61 7.74 -8.30 -2.77
N ARG A 62 8.19 -9.31 -3.53
CA ARG A 62 7.33 -10.47 -3.88
C ARG A 62 6.78 -11.18 -2.64
N ALA A 63 7.57 -11.27 -1.57
CA ALA A 63 7.14 -11.87 -0.31
C ALA A 63 6.03 -11.05 0.36
N GLN A 64 6.17 -9.72 0.41
CA GLN A 64 5.12 -8.82 0.92
C GLN A 64 3.85 -8.87 0.06
N GLY A 65 3.98 -8.88 -1.28
CA GLY A 65 2.84 -9.01 -2.18
C GLY A 65 2.08 -10.32 -2.01
N ARG A 66 2.80 -11.45 -1.90
CA ARG A 66 2.18 -12.74 -1.58
C ARG A 66 1.55 -12.76 -0.20
N PHE A 67 2.16 -12.13 0.79
CA PHE A 67 1.61 -12.00 2.13
C PHE A 67 0.31 -11.19 2.12
N LEU A 68 0.29 -10.03 1.45
CA LEU A 68 -0.92 -9.21 1.24
C LEU A 68 -2.05 -10.04 0.62
N TYR A 69 -1.76 -10.78 -0.47
CA TYR A 69 -2.73 -11.66 -1.12
C TYR A 69 -3.28 -12.71 -0.14
N LEU A 70 -2.39 -13.42 0.57
CA LEU A 70 -2.78 -14.49 1.50
C LEU A 70 -3.60 -13.96 2.67
N VAL A 71 -3.23 -12.81 3.24
CA VAL A 71 -4.02 -12.14 4.30
C VAL A 71 -5.40 -11.78 3.77
N ALA A 72 -5.50 -11.12 2.61
CA ALA A 72 -6.77 -10.76 2.00
C ALA A 72 -7.66 -11.97 1.75
N ARG A 73 -7.07 -13.10 1.30
CA ARG A 73 -7.79 -14.37 1.10
C ARG A 73 -8.25 -14.99 2.42
N SER A 74 -7.40 -15.00 3.45
CA SER A 74 -7.69 -15.65 4.73
C SER A 74 -8.83 -14.97 5.49
N ILE A 75 -8.96 -13.63 5.37
CA ILE A 75 -10.04 -12.87 6.02
C ILE A 75 -11.27 -12.69 5.13
N GLY A 76 -11.26 -13.24 3.90
CA GLY A 76 -12.33 -13.08 2.92
C GLY A 76 -12.54 -11.62 2.49
N ALA A 77 -11.46 -10.83 2.40
CA ALA A 77 -11.54 -9.39 2.12
C ALA A 77 -12.20 -9.12 0.77
N ARG A 78 -13.25 -8.32 0.76
CA ARG A 78 -13.99 -7.90 -0.43
C ARG A 78 -13.84 -6.41 -0.74
N ARG A 79 -13.66 -5.57 0.27
CA ARG A 79 -13.37 -4.14 0.10
C ARG A 79 -11.98 -3.85 0.64
N LEU A 80 -11.05 -3.63 -0.30
CA LEU A 80 -9.66 -3.35 -0.02
C LEU A 80 -9.38 -1.88 -0.39
N VAL A 81 -8.56 -1.23 0.41
CA VAL A 81 -8.16 0.18 0.21
C VAL A 81 -6.65 0.24 0.19
N GLU A 82 -6.09 1.01 -0.74
CA GLU A 82 -4.65 1.22 -0.85
C GLU A 82 -4.31 2.70 -0.88
N PHE A 83 -3.41 3.11 -0.02
CA PHE A 83 -2.78 4.41 -0.05
C PHE A 83 -1.37 4.32 -0.60
N GLY A 84 -1.13 4.89 -1.79
CA GLY A 84 0.14 4.84 -2.49
C GLY A 84 0.24 3.70 -3.51
N THR A 85 -0.52 3.80 -4.58
CA THR A 85 -0.59 2.77 -5.64
C THR A 85 0.68 2.69 -6.48
N SER A 86 1.39 3.82 -6.72
CA SER A 86 2.55 3.89 -7.60
C SER A 86 2.27 3.24 -8.97
N PHE A 87 3.10 2.31 -9.43
CA PHE A 87 2.89 1.58 -10.69
C PHE A 87 1.95 0.37 -10.58
N GLY A 88 1.28 0.18 -9.43
CA GLY A 88 0.24 -0.84 -9.23
C GLY A 88 0.74 -2.24 -8.86
N VAL A 89 1.99 -2.40 -8.41
CA VAL A 89 2.51 -3.74 -8.05
C VAL A 89 1.71 -4.34 -6.89
N SER A 90 1.56 -3.63 -5.78
CA SER A 90 0.76 -4.04 -4.63
C SER A 90 -0.72 -4.18 -4.98
N THR A 91 -1.23 -3.24 -5.78
CA THR A 91 -2.61 -3.23 -6.26
C THR A 91 -2.94 -4.50 -7.06
N ILE A 92 -2.00 -5.02 -7.88
CA ILE A 92 -2.19 -6.28 -8.62
C ILE A 92 -2.35 -7.46 -7.66
N TYR A 93 -1.52 -7.57 -6.60
CA TYR A 93 -1.69 -8.61 -5.59
C TYR A 93 -3.03 -8.49 -4.85
N ALA A 94 -3.40 -7.28 -4.46
CA ALA A 94 -4.67 -6.99 -3.78
C ALA A 94 -5.87 -7.27 -4.71
N ALA A 95 -5.82 -6.86 -5.98
CA ALA A 95 -6.88 -7.09 -6.96
C ALA A 95 -7.03 -8.57 -7.33
N ALA A 96 -5.94 -9.33 -7.37
CA ALA A 96 -5.98 -10.79 -7.52
C ALA A 96 -6.74 -11.44 -6.36
N ALA A 97 -6.49 -11.02 -5.12
CA ALA A 97 -7.24 -11.50 -3.96
C ALA A 97 -8.71 -11.04 -3.99
N ALA A 98 -8.97 -9.79 -4.39
CA ALA A 98 -10.31 -9.25 -4.55
C ALA A 98 -11.11 -10.05 -5.59
N ARG A 99 -10.52 -10.36 -6.76
CA ARG A 99 -11.13 -11.23 -7.78
C ARG A 99 -11.56 -12.57 -7.19
N ASP A 100 -10.66 -13.22 -6.44
CA ASP A 100 -10.91 -14.53 -5.85
C ASP A 100 -11.95 -14.50 -4.69
N ASN A 101 -12.20 -13.33 -4.08
CA ASN A 101 -13.16 -13.13 -3.00
C ASN A 101 -14.49 -12.51 -3.49
N GLY A 102 -14.59 -12.12 -4.76
CA GLY A 102 -15.74 -11.36 -5.30
C GLY A 102 -15.83 -9.95 -4.74
N GLY A 103 -14.68 -9.27 -4.65
CA GLY A 103 -14.54 -7.92 -4.11
C GLY A 103 -13.83 -6.96 -5.06
N ARG A 104 -13.37 -5.82 -4.53
CA ARG A 104 -12.68 -4.75 -5.28
C ARG A 104 -11.66 -4.02 -4.42
N VAL A 105 -10.61 -3.50 -5.08
CA VAL A 105 -9.59 -2.59 -4.51
C VAL A 105 -9.88 -1.16 -4.95
N ILE A 106 -9.75 -0.21 -4.03
CA ILE A 106 -9.72 1.22 -4.34
C ILE A 106 -8.38 1.76 -3.88
N GLY A 107 -7.55 2.16 -4.84
CA GLY A 107 -6.23 2.75 -4.62
C GLY A 107 -6.24 4.26 -4.84
N SER A 108 -5.28 4.96 -4.22
CA SER A 108 -5.03 6.39 -4.43
C SER A 108 -3.59 6.62 -4.86
N GLU A 109 -3.41 7.43 -5.91
CA GLU A 109 -2.10 7.85 -6.42
C GLU A 109 -2.10 9.34 -6.75
N LEU A 110 -1.08 10.05 -6.28
CA LEU A 110 -0.96 11.50 -6.45
C LEU A 110 -0.38 11.88 -7.82
N GLU A 111 0.51 11.05 -8.36
CA GLU A 111 1.25 11.33 -9.59
C GLU A 111 0.49 10.80 -10.82
N PRO A 112 0.08 11.67 -11.79
CA PRO A 112 -0.76 11.27 -12.91
C PRO A 112 -0.15 10.17 -13.79
N GLY A 113 1.15 10.22 -14.06
CA GLY A 113 1.83 9.22 -14.91
C GLY A 113 1.86 7.84 -14.24
N LYS A 114 2.05 7.79 -12.92
CA LYS A 114 1.98 6.54 -12.14
C LYS A 114 0.56 5.97 -12.13
N GLN A 115 -0.45 6.82 -11.91
CA GLN A 115 -1.85 6.42 -11.93
C GLN A 115 -2.24 5.81 -13.28
N GLN A 116 -1.86 6.46 -14.39
CA GLN A 116 -2.09 5.94 -15.74
C GLN A 116 -1.37 4.60 -15.97
N ALA A 117 -0.11 4.51 -15.56
CA ALA A 117 0.66 3.29 -15.67
C ALA A 117 0.08 2.15 -14.83
N ALA A 118 -0.36 2.42 -13.59
CA ALA A 118 -1.02 1.44 -12.73
C ALA A 118 -2.32 0.91 -13.37
N THR A 119 -3.14 1.81 -13.92
CA THR A 119 -4.38 1.45 -14.63
C THR A 119 -4.10 0.55 -15.84
N ALA A 120 -3.08 0.88 -16.65
CA ALA A 120 -2.67 0.06 -17.77
C ALA A 120 -2.14 -1.31 -17.32
N ASN A 121 -1.32 -1.37 -16.26
CA ASN A 121 -0.79 -2.61 -15.70
C ASN A 121 -1.90 -3.53 -15.15
N LEU A 122 -2.94 -2.96 -14.54
CA LEU A 122 -4.12 -3.70 -14.09
C LEU A 122 -4.93 -4.26 -15.27
N ALA A 123 -5.08 -3.50 -16.36
CA ALA A 123 -5.72 -3.97 -17.58
C ALA A 123 -4.91 -5.11 -18.24
N ASP A 124 -3.58 -4.95 -18.37
CA ASP A 124 -2.68 -6.00 -18.86
C ASP A 124 -2.79 -7.29 -18.04
N ALA A 125 -2.92 -7.16 -16.71
CA ALA A 125 -3.10 -8.30 -15.80
C ALA A 125 -4.51 -8.92 -15.85
N GLY A 126 -5.47 -8.33 -16.55
CA GLY A 126 -6.86 -8.77 -16.58
C GLY A 126 -7.60 -8.51 -15.26
N LEU A 127 -7.24 -7.44 -14.55
CA LEU A 127 -7.76 -7.09 -13.22
C LEU A 127 -8.47 -5.72 -13.19
N ALA A 128 -8.72 -5.08 -14.34
CA ALA A 128 -9.32 -3.74 -14.41
C ALA A 128 -10.69 -3.64 -13.72
N GLU A 129 -11.49 -4.71 -13.75
CA GLU A 129 -12.80 -4.73 -13.10
C GLU A 129 -12.71 -4.87 -11.57
N PHE A 130 -11.56 -5.33 -11.05
CA PHE A 130 -11.34 -5.61 -9.63
C PHE A 130 -10.54 -4.52 -8.91
N ALA A 131 -10.13 -3.47 -9.61
CA ALA A 131 -9.40 -2.35 -9.02
C ALA A 131 -9.78 -1.02 -9.67
N GLU A 132 -9.75 0.03 -8.87
CA GLU A 132 -9.88 1.42 -9.27
C GLU A 132 -8.72 2.20 -8.69
N VAL A 133 -8.00 2.97 -9.51
CA VAL A 133 -6.91 3.85 -9.05
C VAL A 133 -7.35 5.28 -9.21
N ARG A 134 -7.63 5.95 -8.10
CA ARG A 134 -8.07 7.34 -8.07
C ARG A 134 -6.87 8.28 -8.10
N LEU A 135 -6.91 9.26 -8.96
CA LEU A 135 -5.89 10.30 -9.06
C LEU A 135 -6.16 11.41 -8.05
N GLY A 136 -5.18 11.75 -7.23
CA GLY A 136 -5.23 12.89 -6.32
C GLY A 136 -4.79 12.59 -4.89
N ASP A 137 -5.01 13.57 -4.02
CA ASP A 137 -4.71 13.47 -2.60
C ASP A 137 -5.57 12.38 -1.93
N ALA A 138 -4.92 11.45 -1.23
CA ALA A 138 -5.57 10.35 -0.55
C ALA A 138 -6.60 10.80 0.49
N MET A 139 -6.37 11.95 1.16
CA MET A 139 -7.31 12.51 2.13
C MET A 139 -8.63 12.95 1.48
N GLN A 140 -8.65 13.15 0.15
CA GLN A 140 -9.83 13.47 -0.62
C GLN A 140 -10.36 12.23 -1.36
N THR A 141 -9.49 11.51 -2.06
CA THR A 141 -9.87 10.41 -2.95
C THR A 141 -10.32 9.15 -2.21
N LEU A 142 -9.92 8.96 -0.94
CA LEU A 142 -10.33 7.82 -0.10
C LEU A 142 -11.42 8.18 0.92
N GLN A 143 -11.83 9.45 1.00
CA GLN A 143 -12.79 9.90 2.01
C GLN A 143 -14.17 9.30 1.84
N ASP A 144 -14.63 9.08 0.62
CA ASP A 144 -15.99 8.62 0.32
C ASP A 144 -16.14 7.09 0.20
N ILE A 145 -15.08 6.33 0.50
CA ILE A 145 -15.13 4.86 0.46
C ILE A 145 -16.20 4.37 1.45
N PRO A 146 -17.17 3.54 1.00
CA PRO A 146 -18.23 3.07 1.88
C PRO A 146 -17.71 2.01 2.88
N ALA A 147 -18.34 1.94 4.05
CA ALA A 147 -18.16 0.85 5.01
C ALA A 147 -18.88 -0.44 4.49
N PRO A 148 -18.49 -1.63 4.98
CA PRO A 148 -17.31 -1.92 5.77
C PRO A 148 -16.05 -2.06 4.91
N ILE A 149 -14.89 -1.66 5.43
CA ILE A 149 -13.58 -1.93 4.84
C ILE A 149 -12.99 -3.19 5.51
N ASP A 150 -12.44 -4.09 4.72
CA ASP A 150 -11.87 -5.36 5.19
C ASP A 150 -10.35 -5.33 5.34
N LEU A 151 -9.67 -4.61 4.42
CA LEU A 151 -8.22 -4.52 4.42
C LEU A 151 -7.76 -3.15 3.91
N VAL A 152 -6.77 -2.58 4.58
CA VAL A 152 -6.08 -1.34 4.16
C VAL A 152 -4.59 -1.65 3.99
N LEU A 153 -4.00 -1.17 2.88
CA LEU A 153 -2.55 -1.10 2.69
C LEU A 153 -2.11 0.37 2.71
N LEU A 154 -1.15 0.68 3.57
CA LEU A 154 -0.50 1.99 3.67
C LEU A 154 0.93 1.88 3.11
N ASP A 155 1.16 2.44 1.94
CA ASP A 155 2.47 2.46 1.26
C ASP A 155 2.75 3.78 0.52
N GLY A 156 2.08 4.86 0.92
CA GLY A 156 2.29 6.21 0.41
C GLY A 156 3.31 7.03 1.22
N TRP A 157 3.08 8.34 1.30
CA TRP A 157 3.90 9.26 2.08
C TRP A 157 3.72 9.04 3.58
N LYS A 158 4.84 8.92 4.31
CA LYS A 158 4.87 8.34 5.66
C LYS A 158 4.14 9.18 6.71
N GLU A 159 4.16 10.49 6.58
CA GLU A 159 3.42 11.42 7.45
C GLU A 159 1.90 11.28 7.32
N LEU A 160 1.40 10.71 6.21
CA LEU A 160 -0.03 10.52 5.99
C LEU A 160 -0.55 9.16 6.46
N TYR A 161 0.32 8.25 6.93
CA TYR A 161 -0.14 6.92 7.40
C TYR A 161 -1.16 7.03 8.53
N LEU A 162 -0.86 7.80 9.57
CA LEU A 162 -1.79 7.99 10.69
C LEU A 162 -3.04 8.79 10.29
N PRO A 163 -2.96 9.95 9.60
CA PRO A 163 -4.14 10.66 9.12
C PRO A 163 -5.06 9.81 8.23
N VAL A 164 -4.50 9.06 7.27
CA VAL A 164 -5.29 8.18 6.39
C VAL A 164 -5.93 7.05 7.20
N LEU A 165 -5.18 6.41 8.12
CA LEU A 165 -5.76 5.40 9.00
C LEU A 165 -6.93 5.95 9.80
N GLN A 166 -6.77 7.11 10.47
CA GLN A 166 -7.81 7.74 11.28
C GLN A 166 -9.06 8.11 10.48
N MET A 167 -8.88 8.56 9.22
CA MET A 167 -9.99 8.83 8.31
C MET A 167 -10.77 7.55 7.93
N LEU A 168 -10.06 6.43 7.73
CA LEU A 168 -10.67 5.15 7.34
C LEU A 168 -11.14 4.31 8.53
N GLU A 169 -10.60 4.54 9.72
CA GLU A 169 -10.85 3.74 10.93
C GLU A 169 -12.34 3.56 11.27
N PRO A 170 -13.20 4.59 11.20
CA PRO A 170 -14.63 4.42 11.49
C PRO A 170 -15.36 3.47 10.52
N LYS A 171 -14.73 3.15 9.39
CA LYS A 171 -15.27 2.29 8.33
C LYS A 171 -14.71 0.88 8.37
N LEU A 172 -13.69 0.62 9.20
CA LEU A 172 -13.10 -0.70 9.37
C LEU A 172 -14.07 -1.61 10.13
N ARG A 173 -14.34 -2.80 9.57
CA ARG A 173 -15.08 -3.81 10.35
C ARG A 173 -14.22 -4.40 11.47
N PRO A 174 -14.83 -4.99 12.50
CA PRO A 174 -14.09 -5.87 13.42
C PRO A 174 -13.37 -6.98 12.66
N GLY A 175 -12.09 -7.21 12.97
CA GLY A 175 -11.24 -8.16 12.26
C GLY A 175 -10.70 -7.65 10.91
N ALA A 176 -10.95 -6.39 10.54
CA ALA A 176 -10.26 -5.76 9.40
C ALA A 176 -8.76 -5.70 9.65
N VAL A 177 -7.98 -5.83 8.59
CA VAL A 177 -6.52 -5.80 8.66
C VAL A 177 -6.00 -4.49 8.06
N VAL A 178 -5.04 -3.88 8.73
CA VAL A 178 -4.23 -2.77 8.22
C VAL A 178 -2.79 -3.25 8.09
N LEU A 179 -2.26 -3.13 6.88
CA LEU A 179 -0.86 -3.43 6.55
C LEU A 179 -0.14 -2.13 6.24
N ALA A 180 1.06 -1.92 6.79
CA ALA A 180 1.84 -0.72 6.51
C ALA A 180 3.30 -1.07 6.21
N ASP A 181 3.83 -0.60 5.07
CA ASP A 181 5.20 -0.89 4.65
C ASP A 181 6.22 0.13 5.17
N ASN A 182 7.50 -0.21 5.08
CA ASN A 182 8.68 0.62 5.36
C ASN A 182 8.86 1.04 6.84
N ILE A 183 8.29 0.31 7.77
CA ILE A 183 8.30 0.66 9.21
C ILE A 183 9.72 0.83 9.77
N LYS A 184 10.66 -0.03 9.38
CA LYS A 184 12.06 0.03 9.85
C LYS A 184 12.85 1.14 9.17
N THR A 185 12.69 1.30 7.86
CA THR A 185 13.40 2.29 7.06
C THR A 185 13.02 3.71 7.47
N PHE A 186 11.74 3.99 7.66
CA PHE A 186 11.23 5.31 8.05
C PHE A 186 10.76 5.37 9.50
N ARG A 187 11.47 4.68 10.41
CA ARG A 187 11.10 4.56 11.82
C ARG A 187 10.79 5.89 12.50
N ARG A 188 11.51 6.97 12.16
CA ARG A 188 11.30 8.29 12.77
C ARG A 188 9.99 8.94 12.30
N ALA A 189 9.68 8.85 11.03
CA ALA A 189 8.47 9.42 10.45
C ALA A 189 7.23 8.61 10.86
N LEU A 190 7.37 7.28 10.99
CA LEU A 190 6.28 6.35 11.29
C LEU A 190 6.09 6.07 12.78
N ALA A 191 6.90 6.66 13.68
CA ALA A 191 6.81 6.39 15.13
C ALA A 191 5.40 6.64 15.67
N GLY A 192 4.77 7.76 15.30
CA GLY A 192 3.40 8.09 15.75
C GLY A 192 2.34 7.10 15.25
N TYR A 193 2.48 6.59 14.02
CA TYR A 193 1.62 5.55 13.49
C TYR A 193 1.79 4.23 14.24
N VAL A 194 3.04 3.79 14.44
CA VAL A 194 3.34 2.53 15.15
C VAL A 194 2.85 2.60 16.59
N ASP A 195 3.14 3.70 17.29
CA ASP A 195 2.65 3.91 18.67
C ASP A 195 1.11 3.88 18.72
N TYR A 196 0.44 4.45 17.71
CA TYR A 196 -1.02 4.45 17.64
C TYR A 196 -1.61 3.04 17.55
N VAL A 197 -1.07 2.18 16.69
CA VAL A 197 -1.61 0.83 16.46
C VAL A 197 -1.12 -0.20 17.49
N GLN A 198 0.03 0.03 18.14
CA GLN A 198 0.62 -0.90 19.12
C GLN A 198 0.28 -0.57 20.57
N CYS A 199 -0.23 0.63 20.90
CA CYS A 199 -0.47 1.04 22.30
C CYS A 199 -1.61 0.26 23.00
N GLY A 200 -2.39 -0.55 22.30
CA GLY A 200 -3.51 -1.33 22.82
C GLY A 200 -4.75 -0.53 23.22
N ARG A 201 -4.75 0.81 23.06
CA ARG A 201 -5.84 1.70 23.49
C ARG A 201 -6.74 2.17 22.34
N ASN A 202 -6.25 2.12 21.11
CA ASN A 202 -6.95 2.63 19.94
C ASN A 202 -7.70 1.53 19.16
N GLY A 203 -7.98 0.40 19.82
CA GLY A 203 -8.75 -0.70 19.24
C GLY A 203 -8.03 -1.47 18.13
N PHE A 204 -6.71 -1.56 18.22
CA PHE A 204 -5.87 -2.40 17.38
C PHE A 204 -5.04 -3.37 18.20
N ALA A 205 -4.82 -4.58 17.63
CA ALA A 205 -3.73 -5.47 18.00
C ALA A 205 -2.73 -5.47 16.83
N SER A 206 -1.46 -5.23 17.13
CA SER A 206 -0.47 -4.98 16.08
C SER A 206 0.90 -5.58 16.39
N VAL A 207 1.62 -5.93 15.30
CA VAL A 207 3.00 -6.44 15.36
C VAL A 207 3.77 -6.05 14.11
N THR A 208 5.04 -5.66 14.27
CA THR A 208 5.95 -5.44 13.15
C THR A 208 6.58 -6.76 12.70
N LEU A 209 6.25 -7.18 11.49
CA LEU A 209 6.82 -8.37 10.85
C LEU A 209 8.18 -8.05 10.21
N PRO A 210 9.17 -8.97 10.25
CA PRO A 210 10.50 -8.76 9.67
C PRO A 210 10.51 -9.06 8.15
N LEU A 211 9.52 -8.52 7.41
CA LEU A 211 9.45 -8.62 5.97
C LEU A 211 10.11 -7.39 5.34
N LYS A 212 11.20 -7.57 4.58
CA LYS A 212 11.99 -6.51 3.93
C LYS A 212 12.30 -5.36 4.90
N ASP A 213 11.69 -4.20 4.67
CA ASP A 213 11.90 -2.95 5.41
C ASP A 213 11.00 -2.80 6.66
N GLY A 214 10.41 -3.90 7.12
CA GLY A 214 9.43 -3.96 8.21
C GLY A 214 8.01 -3.71 7.69
N PHE A 215 7.12 -4.63 8.02
CA PHE A 215 5.72 -4.62 7.61
C PHE A 215 4.85 -4.68 8.86
N GLU A 216 4.14 -3.58 9.19
CA GLU A 216 3.23 -3.57 10.32
C GLU A 216 1.96 -4.31 9.96
N TYR A 217 1.57 -5.25 10.77
CA TYR A 217 0.34 -6.02 10.67
C TYR A 217 -0.56 -5.68 11.85
N SER A 218 -1.66 -5.01 11.59
CA SER A 218 -2.61 -4.58 12.62
C SER A 218 -3.99 -5.15 12.35
N VAL A 219 -4.70 -5.58 13.40
CA VAL A 219 -6.07 -6.07 13.33
C VAL A 219 -6.98 -5.14 14.12
N ARG A 220 -8.09 -4.70 13.52
CA ARG A 220 -9.13 -3.94 14.21
C ARG A 220 -9.87 -4.84 15.20
N LEU A 221 -9.87 -4.49 16.46
CA LEU A 221 -10.55 -5.25 17.53
C LEU A 221 -12.05 -4.95 17.56
N ALA A 222 -12.85 -5.91 17.98
CA ALA A 222 -14.27 -5.71 18.25
C ALA A 222 -14.46 -4.84 19.50
N GLY A 223 -15.48 -3.95 19.48
CA GLY A 223 -15.85 -3.16 20.66
C GLY A 223 -14.95 -1.95 20.92
N ALA A 224 -14.04 -1.60 20.04
CA ALA A 224 -13.31 -0.34 20.09
C ALA A 224 -14.18 0.76 19.45
N SER A 225 -14.89 1.51 20.26
CA SER A 225 -15.64 2.73 19.91
C SER A 225 -14.89 3.97 20.36
#